data_36e189c5957cd7fe0fd8a9387e60e14c
#
_entry.id   36e189c5957cd7fe0fd8a9387e60e14c
#
_cell.length_a   1.000
_cell.length_b   1.000
_cell.length_c   1.000
_cell.angle_alpha   90.00
_cell.angle_beta   90.00
_cell.angle_gamma   90.00
#
_symmetry.space_group_name_H-M   'P 1'
#
loop_
_entity.id
_entity.type
_entity.pdbx_description
1 polymer ?
#
loop_
_entity_poly.entity_id
_entity_poly.type
_entity_poly.pdbx_seq_one_letter_code
_entity_poly.pdbx_strand_id
1 'polypeptide(L)'
;CYGDLLQHLTGSKDHNVALREAAVRQGLSVSEYGVTVVESGEVRTFATEEELYAFLGYAFIPPELREAAGELEAAREGRLPVLVEPGDLRGDLHSHSTWSADGKGTVAEMAAAAHARGHEYLALTDHSHYLREGRLEAQAEEVAAVNARLAPFRVLRGIEANIRADGSLDVADETLAGLDWVVASLHTAFDSSPTERILAAIENPHVDCIGHLTGRRLSRRREADVDVERVAARAAETGTSLEINSQPDRLDLRDAHA
;
A
#
# COMPACT_ATOMS: atom_id res chain seq x y z
N CYS A 1 -32.36 -8.85 -3.83
CA CYS A 1 -31.60 -10.09 -3.72
C CYS A 1 -30.23 -9.84 -3.11
N TYR A 2 -29.38 -10.87 -2.97
CA TYR A 2 -28.10 -10.69 -2.26
C TYR A 2 -27.13 -9.75 -3.00
N GLY A 3 -26.99 -9.90 -4.31
CA GLY A 3 -26.13 -9.05 -5.13
C GLY A 3 -26.55 -7.57 -5.12
N ASP A 4 -27.87 -7.30 -5.19
CA ASP A 4 -28.39 -5.94 -5.13
C ASP A 4 -28.11 -5.27 -3.78
N LEU A 5 -28.33 -6.01 -2.69
CA LEU A 5 -28.06 -5.53 -1.33
C LEU A 5 -26.57 -5.31 -1.09
N LEU A 6 -25.74 -6.25 -1.54
CA LEU A 6 -24.28 -6.19 -1.37
C LEU A 6 -23.71 -4.96 -2.08
N GLN A 7 -24.08 -4.73 -3.33
CA GLN A 7 -23.70 -3.54 -4.08
C GLN A 7 -24.11 -2.24 -3.37
N HIS A 8 -25.35 -2.20 -2.87
CA HIS A 8 -25.85 -1.03 -2.17
C HIS A 8 -25.07 -0.72 -0.89
N LEU A 9 -24.66 -1.76 -0.13
CA LEU A 9 -23.97 -1.60 1.16
C LEU A 9 -22.45 -1.39 1.01
N THR A 10 -21.84 -1.86 -0.06
CA THR A 10 -20.39 -1.83 -0.28
C THR A 10 -19.91 -0.71 -1.20
N GLY A 11 -20.78 -0.15 -2.02
CA GLY A 11 -20.44 1.02 -2.82
C GLY A 11 -20.27 2.26 -1.96
N SER A 12 -19.41 3.22 -2.33
CA SER A 12 -19.46 4.49 -1.65
C SER A 12 -20.81 5.18 -1.89
N LYS A 13 -21.17 6.16 -1.04
CA LYS A 13 -22.38 6.95 -1.28
C LYS A 13 -22.36 7.60 -2.66
N ASP A 14 -21.22 8.17 -3.03
CA ASP A 14 -21.09 8.93 -4.27
C ASP A 14 -21.11 8.01 -5.49
N HIS A 15 -20.49 6.83 -5.41
CA HIS A 15 -20.63 5.77 -6.42
C HIS A 15 -22.10 5.35 -6.60
N ASN A 16 -22.81 5.09 -5.51
CA ASN A 16 -24.23 4.71 -5.57
C ASN A 16 -25.11 5.80 -6.20
N VAL A 17 -24.81 7.07 -5.93
CA VAL A 17 -25.51 8.19 -6.58
C VAL A 17 -25.23 8.19 -8.08
N ALA A 18 -23.96 8.12 -8.49
CA ALA A 18 -23.57 8.11 -9.89
C ALA A 18 -24.15 6.91 -10.68
N LEU A 19 -24.17 5.71 -10.06
CA LEU A 19 -24.75 4.51 -10.65
C LEU A 19 -26.27 4.64 -10.85
N ARG A 20 -26.98 5.17 -9.83
CA ARG A 20 -28.43 5.43 -9.91
C ARG A 20 -28.77 6.49 -10.95
N GLU A 21 -28.02 7.57 -11.04
CA GLU A 21 -28.21 8.58 -12.08
C GLU A 21 -27.99 8.00 -13.49
N ALA A 22 -26.98 7.13 -13.66
CA ALA A 22 -26.76 6.46 -14.91
C ALA A 22 -27.89 5.48 -15.27
N ALA A 23 -28.45 4.78 -14.28
CA ALA A 23 -29.60 3.89 -14.45
C ALA A 23 -30.88 4.67 -14.82
N VAL A 24 -31.14 5.81 -14.18
CA VAL A 24 -32.30 6.68 -14.50
C VAL A 24 -32.26 7.13 -15.96
N ARG A 25 -31.09 7.46 -16.51
CA ARG A 25 -30.95 7.78 -17.94
C ARG A 25 -31.32 6.64 -18.89
N GLN A 26 -31.37 5.40 -18.37
CA GLN A 26 -31.77 4.20 -19.10
C GLN A 26 -33.21 3.76 -18.78
N GLY A 27 -34.00 4.57 -18.06
CA GLY A 27 -35.33 4.21 -17.61
C GLY A 27 -35.39 3.15 -16.50
N LEU A 28 -34.29 3.04 -15.73
CA LEU A 28 -34.13 2.07 -14.64
C LEU A 28 -34.05 2.78 -13.29
N SER A 29 -34.49 2.10 -12.23
CA SER A 29 -34.34 2.55 -10.83
C SER A 29 -33.65 1.49 -10.00
N VAL A 30 -32.45 1.77 -9.48
CA VAL A 30 -31.61 0.85 -8.69
C VAL A 30 -31.86 1.07 -7.21
N SER A 31 -32.08 0.00 -6.47
CA SER A 31 -32.21 -0.02 -5.01
C SER A 31 -31.61 -1.31 -4.43
N GLU A 32 -31.56 -1.39 -3.11
CA GLU A 32 -31.16 -2.60 -2.37
C GLU A 32 -32.08 -3.80 -2.60
N TYR A 33 -33.28 -3.56 -3.14
CA TYR A 33 -34.28 -4.60 -3.45
C TYR A 33 -34.20 -5.11 -4.88
N GLY A 34 -33.43 -4.47 -5.75
CA GLY A 34 -33.29 -4.80 -7.16
C GLY A 34 -33.36 -3.59 -8.07
N VAL A 35 -33.47 -3.87 -9.36
CA VAL A 35 -33.60 -2.87 -10.43
C VAL A 35 -35.05 -2.88 -10.97
N THR A 36 -35.71 -1.75 -10.86
CA THR A 36 -37.06 -1.57 -11.42
C THR A 36 -36.97 -0.99 -12.83
N VAL A 37 -37.60 -1.61 -13.81
CA VAL A 37 -37.84 -1.02 -15.13
C VAL A 37 -39.00 -0.03 -14.98
N VAL A 38 -38.73 1.26 -15.14
CA VAL A 38 -39.68 2.34 -14.79
C VAL A 38 -40.95 2.25 -15.62
N GLU A 39 -40.86 1.91 -16.90
CA GLU A 39 -42.02 1.84 -17.82
C GLU A 39 -42.99 0.71 -17.46
N SER A 40 -42.46 -0.48 -17.10
CA SER A 40 -43.30 -1.66 -16.84
C SER A 40 -43.61 -1.88 -15.36
N GLY A 41 -42.82 -1.29 -14.45
CA GLY A 41 -42.85 -1.58 -13.02
C GLY A 41 -42.24 -2.96 -12.67
N GLU A 42 -41.67 -3.69 -13.65
CA GLU A 42 -41.02 -4.96 -13.40
C GLU A 42 -39.77 -4.77 -12.53
N VAL A 43 -39.67 -5.58 -11.47
CA VAL A 43 -38.48 -5.60 -10.60
C VAL A 43 -37.62 -6.81 -10.91
N ARG A 44 -36.38 -6.58 -11.27
CA ARG A 44 -35.35 -7.61 -11.48
C ARG A 44 -34.40 -7.64 -10.31
N THR A 45 -34.05 -8.84 -9.87
CA THR A 45 -33.13 -9.07 -8.76
C THR A 45 -31.98 -9.95 -9.19
N PHE A 46 -30.79 -9.71 -8.64
CA PHE A 46 -29.56 -10.36 -9.05
C PHE A 46 -28.92 -11.11 -7.87
N ALA A 47 -28.45 -12.32 -8.10
CA ALA A 47 -27.81 -13.14 -7.08
C ALA A 47 -26.41 -12.60 -6.72
N THR A 48 -25.72 -12.04 -7.71
CA THR A 48 -24.36 -11.48 -7.56
C THR A 48 -24.30 -10.02 -8.03
N GLU A 49 -23.27 -9.32 -7.64
CA GLU A 49 -23.02 -7.94 -8.08
C GLU A 49 -22.63 -7.91 -9.57
N GLU A 50 -21.88 -8.93 -10.04
CA GLU A 50 -21.49 -9.05 -11.45
C GLU A 50 -22.70 -9.10 -12.36
N GLU A 51 -23.74 -9.86 -11.99
CA GLU A 51 -25.01 -9.92 -12.74
C GLU A 51 -25.71 -8.55 -12.76
N LEU A 52 -25.71 -7.84 -11.65
CA LEU A 52 -26.28 -6.51 -11.55
C LEU A 52 -25.55 -5.51 -12.46
N TYR A 53 -24.21 -5.45 -12.36
CA TYR A 53 -23.40 -4.55 -13.21
C TYR A 53 -23.56 -4.89 -14.69
N ALA A 54 -23.52 -6.17 -15.06
CA ALA A 54 -23.73 -6.62 -16.44
C ALA A 54 -25.10 -6.20 -16.99
N PHE A 55 -26.17 -6.31 -16.16
CA PHE A 55 -27.50 -5.85 -16.55
C PHE A 55 -27.54 -4.33 -16.78
N LEU A 56 -26.79 -3.56 -16.02
CA LEU A 56 -26.68 -2.11 -16.18
C LEU A 56 -25.72 -1.68 -17.32
N GLY A 57 -25.06 -2.64 -17.97
CA GLY A 57 -24.13 -2.40 -19.09
C GLY A 57 -22.71 -2.03 -18.67
N TYR A 58 -22.27 -2.50 -17.50
CA TYR A 58 -20.93 -2.28 -16.96
C TYR A 58 -20.20 -3.61 -16.74
N ALA A 59 -18.88 -3.61 -16.86
CA ALA A 59 -18.07 -4.64 -16.22
C ALA A 59 -18.22 -4.53 -14.69
N PHE A 60 -17.99 -5.64 -13.97
CA PHE A 60 -18.00 -5.63 -12.51
C PHE A 60 -16.98 -4.63 -11.99
N ILE A 61 -17.42 -3.76 -11.08
CA ILE A 61 -16.58 -2.77 -10.41
C ILE A 61 -16.30 -3.28 -8.99
N PRO A 62 -15.05 -3.64 -8.66
CA PRO A 62 -14.68 -4.03 -7.31
C PRO A 62 -15.00 -2.94 -6.29
N PRO A 63 -15.40 -3.30 -5.05
CA PRO A 63 -15.71 -2.32 -4.00
C PRO A 63 -14.62 -1.27 -3.77
N GLU A 64 -13.35 -1.67 -3.91
CA GLU A 64 -12.16 -0.83 -3.73
C GLU A 64 -12.10 0.34 -4.73
N LEU A 65 -12.75 0.23 -5.88
CA LEU A 65 -12.77 1.27 -6.91
C LEU A 65 -14.01 2.17 -6.89
N ARG A 66 -14.97 1.94 -5.97
CA ARG A 66 -16.28 2.60 -5.95
C ARG A 66 -16.24 3.94 -5.23
N GLU A 67 -15.48 4.91 -5.76
CA GLU A 67 -15.27 6.24 -5.15
C GLU A 67 -15.78 7.41 -6.00
N ALA A 68 -16.56 7.14 -7.06
CA ALA A 68 -17.00 8.12 -8.05
C ALA A 68 -15.86 8.90 -8.72
N ALA A 69 -14.73 8.20 -8.96
CA ALA A 69 -13.52 8.75 -9.59
C ALA A 69 -13.39 8.41 -11.09
N GLY A 70 -14.50 8.07 -11.76
CA GLY A 70 -14.52 7.72 -13.19
C GLY A 70 -14.62 6.21 -13.45
N GLU A 71 -14.78 5.39 -12.43
CA GLU A 71 -14.84 3.92 -12.52
C GLU A 71 -16.03 3.43 -13.35
N LEU A 72 -17.17 4.14 -13.37
CA LEU A 72 -18.32 3.78 -14.20
C LEU A 72 -18.01 3.90 -15.70
N GLU A 73 -17.29 4.94 -16.09
CA GLU A 73 -16.86 5.11 -17.48
C GLU A 73 -15.80 4.07 -17.85
N ALA A 74 -14.80 3.88 -16.97
CA ALA A 74 -13.77 2.86 -17.15
C ALA A 74 -14.36 1.44 -17.28
N ALA A 75 -15.38 1.11 -16.46
CA ALA A 75 -16.08 -0.18 -16.52
C ALA A 75 -16.82 -0.38 -17.84
N ARG A 76 -17.44 0.69 -18.37
CA ARG A 76 -18.13 0.64 -19.68
C ARG A 76 -17.17 0.43 -20.84
N GLU A 77 -15.98 1.00 -20.73
CA GLU A 77 -14.95 0.97 -21.78
C GLU A 77 -13.96 -0.19 -21.62
N GLY A 78 -14.09 -1.02 -20.58
CA GLY A 78 -13.18 -2.12 -20.30
C GLY A 78 -11.78 -1.67 -19.87
N ARG A 79 -11.67 -0.52 -19.22
CA ARG A 79 -10.41 0.11 -18.78
C ARG A 79 -10.21 0.11 -17.27
N LEU A 80 -10.99 -0.71 -16.53
CA LEU A 80 -10.75 -0.86 -15.10
C LEU A 80 -9.34 -1.40 -14.84
N PRO A 81 -8.63 -0.91 -13.81
CA PRO A 81 -7.33 -1.47 -13.44
C PRO A 81 -7.50 -2.89 -12.91
N VAL A 82 -6.46 -3.70 -13.10
CA VAL A 82 -6.34 -4.98 -12.41
C VAL A 82 -5.80 -4.70 -11.01
N LEU A 83 -6.59 -5.03 -10.00
CA LEU A 83 -6.19 -4.84 -8.60
C LEU A 83 -5.20 -5.92 -8.17
N VAL A 84 -4.29 -5.52 -7.25
CA VAL A 84 -3.36 -6.44 -6.62
C VAL A 84 -4.12 -7.37 -5.66
N GLU A 85 -3.89 -8.66 -5.80
CA GLU A 85 -4.46 -9.69 -4.92
C GLU A 85 -3.39 -10.27 -3.97
N PRO A 86 -3.79 -10.91 -2.86
CA PRO A 86 -2.84 -11.51 -1.93
C PRO A 86 -1.86 -12.50 -2.58
N GLY A 87 -2.30 -13.18 -3.66
CA GLY A 87 -1.46 -14.12 -4.43
C GLY A 87 -0.38 -13.45 -5.29
N ASP A 88 -0.47 -12.15 -5.54
CA ASP A 88 0.52 -11.38 -6.30
C ASP A 88 1.70 -10.93 -5.42
N LEU A 89 1.52 -10.96 -4.09
CA LEU A 89 2.55 -10.53 -3.14
C LEU A 89 3.68 -11.56 -3.06
N ARG A 90 4.87 -11.17 -3.54
CA ARG A 90 6.08 -12.00 -3.57
C ARG A 90 6.91 -11.88 -2.29
N GLY A 91 6.75 -10.83 -1.53
CA GLY A 91 7.51 -10.56 -0.31
C GLY A 91 7.03 -9.34 0.43
N ASP A 92 7.66 -9.08 1.57
CA ASP A 92 7.49 -7.87 2.37
C ASP A 92 8.84 -7.14 2.44
N LEU A 93 8.84 -5.86 2.12
CA LEU A 93 10.06 -5.05 2.01
C LEU A 93 10.23 -4.04 3.15
N HIS A 94 9.33 -4.05 4.16
CA HIS A 94 9.46 -3.20 5.33
C HIS A 94 8.95 -3.92 6.59
N SER A 95 9.86 -4.57 7.30
CA SER A 95 9.54 -5.32 8.52
C SER A 95 10.57 -5.16 9.62
N HIS A 96 10.12 -5.28 10.87
CA HIS A 96 10.94 -5.13 12.07
C HIS A 96 10.98 -6.42 12.88
N SER A 97 12.17 -6.77 13.36
CA SER A 97 12.39 -7.90 14.25
C SER A 97 12.66 -7.46 15.69
N THR A 98 13.00 -8.39 16.57
CA THR A 98 13.43 -8.08 17.95
C THR A 98 14.72 -7.29 18.05
N TRP A 99 15.37 -6.97 16.92
CA TRP A 99 16.48 -6.02 16.86
C TRP A 99 16.02 -4.56 17.01
N SER A 100 14.73 -4.27 16.77
CA SER A 100 14.06 -2.99 17.05
C SER A 100 13.05 -3.15 18.18
N ALA A 101 12.79 -2.07 18.94
CA ALA A 101 11.87 -2.12 20.08
C ALA A 101 10.39 -2.38 19.69
N ASP A 102 10.01 -2.08 18.48
CA ASP A 102 8.67 -2.29 17.94
C ASP A 102 8.48 -3.65 17.27
N GLY A 103 9.56 -4.34 16.89
CA GLY A 103 9.53 -5.72 16.42
C GLY A 103 9.27 -6.72 17.55
N LYS A 104 8.51 -7.78 17.26
CA LYS A 104 8.09 -8.79 18.24
C LYS A 104 8.65 -10.18 17.97
N GLY A 105 8.94 -10.49 16.73
CA GLY A 105 9.49 -11.78 16.31
C GLY A 105 11.00 -11.72 16.11
N THR A 106 11.69 -12.82 16.37
CA THR A 106 13.08 -13.02 15.97
C THR A 106 13.20 -13.06 14.44
N VAL A 107 14.39 -12.89 13.90
CA VAL A 107 14.65 -13.02 12.46
C VAL A 107 14.12 -14.36 11.93
N ALA A 108 14.35 -15.44 12.67
CA ALA A 108 13.92 -16.78 12.28
C ALA A 108 12.39 -16.93 12.27
N GLU A 109 11.69 -16.37 13.26
CA GLU A 109 10.22 -16.40 13.33
C GLU A 109 9.58 -15.56 12.23
N MET A 110 10.12 -14.36 11.97
CA MET A 110 9.67 -13.49 10.88
C MET A 110 9.83 -14.16 9.52
N ALA A 111 11.01 -14.73 9.26
CA ALA A 111 11.29 -15.44 8.02
C ALA A 111 10.40 -16.68 7.83
N ALA A 112 10.20 -17.48 8.88
CA ALA A 112 9.30 -18.65 8.84
C ALA A 112 7.85 -18.24 8.57
N ALA A 113 7.38 -17.15 9.17
CA ALA A 113 6.02 -16.66 8.96
C ALA A 113 5.82 -16.12 7.53
N ALA A 114 6.79 -15.40 6.96
CA ALA A 114 6.74 -14.91 5.59
C ALA A 114 6.76 -16.08 4.58
N HIS A 115 7.68 -17.03 4.77
CA HIS A 115 7.76 -18.24 3.93
C HIS A 115 6.47 -19.07 3.97
N ALA A 116 5.87 -19.23 5.16
CA ALA A 116 4.60 -19.95 5.30
C ALA A 116 3.41 -19.27 4.59
N ARG A 117 3.49 -17.96 4.32
CA ARG A 117 2.53 -17.19 3.50
C ARG A 117 2.77 -17.32 2.00
N GLY A 118 3.80 -18.04 1.57
CA GLY A 118 4.17 -18.18 0.17
C GLY A 118 5.06 -17.06 -0.36
N HIS A 119 5.59 -16.19 0.51
CA HIS A 119 6.54 -15.17 0.09
C HIS A 119 7.86 -15.80 -0.35
N GLU A 120 8.55 -15.18 -1.27
CA GLU A 120 9.86 -15.59 -1.77
C GLU A 120 11.01 -14.91 -1.00
N TYR A 121 10.72 -13.73 -0.43
CA TYR A 121 11.68 -12.94 0.34
C TYR A 121 11.00 -12.10 1.44
N LEU A 122 11.84 -11.62 2.35
CA LEU A 122 11.51 -10.67 3.41
C LEU A 122 12.67 -9.71 3.59
N ALA A 123 12.46 -8.40 3.56
CA ALA A 123 13.46 -7.44 3.99
C ALA A 123 13.33 -7.15 5.48
N LEU A 124 14.40 -7.32 6.24
CA LEU A 124 14.49 -6.84 7.61
C LEU A 124 15.01 -5.41 7.58
N THR A 125 14.19 -4.49 8.00
CA THR A 125 14.45 -3.05 7.98
C THR A 125 14.36 -2.46 9.37
N ASP A 126 14.99 -3.12 10.34
CA ASP A 126 15.03 -2.62 11.71
C ASP A 126 15.60 -1.20 11.76
N HIS A 127 15.07 -0.39 12.66
CA HIS A 127 15.44 1.02 12.78
C HIS A 127 16.94 1.22 13.03
N SER A 128 17.56 2.10 12.28
CA SER A 128 18.99 2.43 12.30
C SER A 128 19.56 2.70 13.70
N HIS A 129 18.81 3.41 14.53
CA HIS A 129 19.28 3.79 15.85
C HIS A 129 19.42 2.62 16.84
N TYR A 130 18.78 1.47 16.57
CA TYR A 130 18.96 0.23 17.33
C TYR A 130 20.11 -0.64 16.80
N LEU A 131 20.58 -0.41 15.57
CA LEU A 131 21.59 -1.23 14.89
C LEU A 131 23.02 -0.65 14.96
N ARG A 132 23.31 0.17 15.95
CA ARG A 132 24.63 0.76 16.19
C ARG A 132 25.56 -0.20 16.95
N GLU A 133 26.84 0.16 17.03
CA GLU A 133 27.83 -0.49 17.89
C GLU A 133 28.00 -2.00 17.64
N GLY A 134 28.13 -2.41 16.38
CA GLY A 134 28.32 -3.83 16.00
C GLY A 134 27.03 -4.65 15.95
N ARG A 135 25.89 -4.05 16.24
CA ARG A 135 24.60 -4.78 16.22
C ARG A 135 24.13 -5.09 14.80
N LEU A 136 24.46 -4.24 13.82
CA LEU A 136 24.15 -4.50 12.40
C LEU A 136 24.90 -5.74 11.88
N GLU A 137 26.16 -5.89 12.26
CA GLU A 137 26.99 -7.05 11.92
C GLU A 137 26.45 -8.32 12.58
N ALA A 138 26.08 -8.24 13.86
CA ALA A 138 25.50 -9.37 14.59
C ALA A 138 24.14 -9.80 14.00
N GLN A 139 23.29 -8.86 13.58
CA GLN A 139 22.06 -9.15 12.86
C GLN A 139 22.36 -9.82 11.50
N ALA A 140 23.39 -9.37 10.79
CA ALA A 140 23.78 -9.95 9.52
C ALA A 140 24.21 -11.42 9.64
N GLU A 141 24.88 -11.80 10.74
CA GLU A 141 25.20 -13.20 11.04
C GLU A 141 23.94 -14.05 11.25
N GLU A 142 22.96 -13.52 12.00
CA GLU A 142 21.67 -14.19 12.21
C GLU A 142 20.90 -14.36 10.89
N VAL A 143 20.86 -13.32 10.06
CA VAL A 143 20.25 -13.36 8.71
C VAL A 143 20.92 -14.41 7.83
N ALA A 144 22.25 -14.48 7.83
CA ALA A 144 23.00 -15.47 7.06
C ALA A 144 22.66 -16.91 7.50
N ALA A 145 22.57 -17.14 8.81
CA ALA A 145 22.18 -18.45 9.35
C ALA A 145 20.73 -18.85 8.98
N VAL A 146 19.81 -17.89 8.94
CA VAL A 146 18.42 -18.12 8.52
C VAL A 146 18.37 -18.42 7.02
N ASN A 147 19.04 -17.65 6.20
CA ASN A 147 19.12 -17.85 4.75
C ASN A 147 19.69 -19.22 4.36
N ALA A 148 20.70 -19.70 5.09
CA ALA A 148 21.25 -21.04 4.86
C ALA A 148 20.24 -22.16 5.12
N ARG A 149 19.25 -21.94 6.00
CA ARG A 149 18.24 -22.95 6.36
C ARG A 149 16.99 -22.90 5.48
N LEU A 150 16.60 -21.72 5.00
CA LEU A 150 15.32 -21.50 4.33
C LEU A 150 15.44 -21.36 2.81
N ALA A 151 16.62 -21.57 2.22
CA ALA A 151 16.79 -21.50 0.76
C ALA A 151 15.71 -22.35 0.03
N PRO A 152 15.07 -21.86 -1.04
CA PRO A 152 15.42 -20.64 -1.80
C PRO A 152 14.82 -19.34 -1.24
N PHE A 153 14.00 -19.36 -0.18
CA PHE A 153 13.51 -18.15 0.48
C PHE A 153 14.69 -17.29 0.97
N ARG A 154 14.56 -15.97 0.83
CA ARG A 154 15.65 -15.05 1.16
C ARG A 154 15.22 -13.96 2.13
N VAL A 155 15.94 -13.81 3.24
CA VAL A 155 15.92 -12.60 4.06
C VAL A 155 16.92 -11.62 3.50
N LEU A 156 16.46 -10.43 3.11
CA LEU A 156 17.29 -9.32 2.67
C LEU A 156 17.79 -8.56 3.90
N ARG A 157 19.07 -8.18 3.88
CA ARG A 157 19.68 -7.32 4.89
C ARG A 157 19.32 -5.89 4.59
N GLY A 158 18.40 -5.34 5.36
CA GLY A 158 17.93 -3.98 5.16
C GLY A 158 18.10 -3.13 6.42
N ILE A 159 17.67 -1.89 6.30
CA ILE A 159 17.61 -0.91 7.38
C ILE A 159 16.49 0.09 7.14
N GLU A 160 15.82 0.56 8.20
CA GLU A 160 15.02 1.78 8.13
C GLU A 160 15.85 2.94 8.71
N ALA A 161 16.36 3.79 7.81
CA ALA A 161 17.14 4.96 8.13
C ALA A 161 16.26 6.19 8.36
N ASN A 162 16.61 7.03 9.34
CA ASN A 162 15.90 8.25 9.61
C ASN A 162 16.34 9.37 8.66
N ILE A 163 15.40 10.07 8.05
CA ILE A 163 15.65 11.30 7.30
C ILE A 163 15.74 12.46 8.31
N ARG A 164 16.92 13.07 8.41
CA ARG A 164 17.20 14.19 9.31
C ARG A 164 16.56 15.48 8.81
N ALA A 165 16.64 16.54 9.62
CA ALA A 165 16.07 17.83 9.30
C ALA A 165 16.68 18.50 8.05
N ASP A 166 17.92 18.19 7.72
CA ASP A 166 18.62 18.62 6.51
C ASP A 166 18.43 17.69 5.29
N GLY A 167 17.65 16.63 5.45
CA GLY A 167 17.40 15.62 4.41
C GLY A 167 18.46 14.51 4.34
N SER A 168 19.57 14.60 5.08
CA SER A 168 20.56 13.53 5.18
C SER A 168 20.01 12.33 5.96
N LEU A 169 20.62 11.16 5.75
CA LEU A 169 20.29 9.96 6.52
C LEU A 169 21.12 9.88 7.80
N ASP A 170 20.62 9.18 8.82
CA ASP A 170 21.34 8.97 10.08
C ASP A 170 22.31 7.77 10.03
N VAL A 171 22.53 7.21 8.85
CA VAL A 171 23.45 6.11 8.54
C VAL A 171 24.44 6.58 7.49
N ALA A 172 25.69 6.19 7.62
CA ALA A 172 26.74 6.55 6.66
C ALA A 172 26.58 5.76 5.34
N ASP A 173 26.95 6.40 4.23
CA ASP A 173 26.79 5.79 2.88
C ASP A 173 27.59 4.50 2.73
N GLU A 174 28.75 4.38 3.36
CA GLU A 174 29.55 3.16 3.34
C GLU A 174 28.82 1.98 3.99
N THR A 175 27.99 2.24 5.00
CA THR A 175 27.14 1.22 5.62
C THR A 175 25.95 0.88 4.73
N LEU A 176 25.30 1.89 4.17
CA LEU A 176 24.15 1.71 3.26
C LEU A 176 24.53 0.90 2.02
N ALA A 177 25.70 1.16 1.43
CA ALA A 177 26.21 0.45 0.26
C ALA A 177 26.40 -1.07 0.49
N GLY A 178 26.48 -1.52 1.72
CA GLY A 178 26.61 -2.93 2.10
C GLY A 178 25.30 -3.66 2.35
N LEU A 179 24.14 -2.99 2.19
CA LEU A 179 22.83 -3.55 2.44
C LEU A 179 22.13 -3.98 1.15
N ASP A 180 21.19 -4.91 1.26
CA ASP A 180 20.38 -5.38 0.14
C ASP A 180 19.16 -4.46 -0.10
N TRP A 181 18.70 -3.71 0.94
CA TRP A 181 17.51 -2.87 0.87
C TRP A 181 17.52 -1.76 1.93
N VAL A 182 17.35 -0.53 1.51
CA VAL A 182 17.36 0.66 2.39
C VAL A 182 16.03 1.40 2.29
N VAL A 183 15.32 1.48 3.39
CA VAL A 183 14.12 2.31 3.55
C VAL A 183 14.51 3.60 4.25
N ALA A 184 14.19 4.75 3.67
CA ALA A 184 14.38 6.06 4.30
C ALA A 184 13.03 6.60 4.75
N SER A 185 12.90 6.99 6.03
CA SER A 185 11.63 7.39 6.63
C SER A 185 11.70 8.67 7.44
N LEU A 186 10.60 9.44 7.40
CA LEU A 186 10.38 10.56 8.32
C LEU A 186 9.79 10.04 9.63
N HIS A 187 10.50 10.23 10.75
CA HIS A 187 10.01 9.88 12.08
C HIS A 187 9.76 11.08 12.99
N THR A 188 10.33 12.24 12.64
CA THR A 188 10.25 13.47 13.44
C THR A 188 10.10 14.71 12.55
N ALA A 189 9.68 15.83 13.15
CA ALA A 189 9.59 17.13 12.49
C ALA A 189 8.75 17.09 11.19
N PHE A 190 7.56 16.47 11.27
CA PHE A 190 6.65 16.28 10.13
C PHE A 190 6.18 17.60 9.50
N ASP A 191 6.21 18.71 10.28
CA ASP A 191 5.80 20.04 9.83
C ASP A 191 6.99 20.88 9.29
N SER A 192 8.20 20.31 9.25
CA SER A 192 9.42 21.01 8.83
C SER A 192 9.88 20.54 7.45
N SER A 193 9.41 21.20 6.41
CA SER A 193 9.80 20.98 5.01
C SER A 193 9.85 19.49 4.61
N PRO A 194 8.78 18.69 4.87
CA PRO A 194 8.81 17.24 4.67
C PRO A 194 9.14 16.87 3.21
N THR A 195 8.58 17.58 2.23
CA THR A 195 8.85 17.35 0.81
C THR A 195 10.32 17.48 0.47
N GLU A 196 10.96 18.59 0.88
CA GLU A 196 12.37 18.83 0.54
C GLU A 196 13.31 17.82 1.20
N ARG A 197 12.99 17.40 2.42
CA ARG A 197 13.77 16.37 3.14
C ARG A 197 13.67 15.01 2.45
N ILE A 198 12.47 14.63 2.01
CA ILE A 198 12.25 13.38 1.26
C ILE A 198 12.98 13.42 -0.08
N LEU A 199 12.87 14.55 -0.82
CA LEU A 199 13.57 14.72 -2.09
C LEU A 199 15.09 14.63 -1.90
N ALA A 200 15.63 15.23 -0.86
CA ALA A 200 17.07 15.11 -0.55
C ALA A 200 17.48 13.66 -0.23
N ALA A 201 16.64 12.90 0.46
CA ALA A 201 16.88 11.48 0.73
C ALA A 201 16.83 10.64 -0.55
N ILE A 202 15.93 10.93 -1.48
CA ILE A 202 15.83 10.25 -2.81
C ILE A 202 17.09 10.46 -3.65
N GLU A 203 17.82 11.57 -3.46
CA GLU A 203 19.09 11.81 -4.18
C GLU A 203 20.23 10.88 -3.70
N ASN A 204 20.08 10.23 -2.56
CA ASN A 204 21.08 9.27 -2.10
C ASN A 204 20.97 7.96 -2.91
N PRO A 205 22.01 7.53 -3.62
CA PRO A 205 21.97 6.37 -4.51
C PRO A 205 21.82 5.03 -3.80
N HIS A 206 21.87 5.01 -2.48
CA HIS A 206 21.67 3.83 -1.66
C HIS A 206 20.27 3.72 -1.07
N VAL A 207 19.37 4.67 -1.36
CA VAL A 207 17.97 4.63 -0.91
C VAL A 207 17.11 3.91 -1.95
N ASP A 208 16.60 2.76 -1.58
CA ASP A 208 15.74 1.94 -2.45
C ASP A 208 14.26 2.32 -2.33
N CYS A 209 13.83 2.79 -1.13
CA CYS A 209 12.43 3.05 -0.85
C CYS A 209 12.25 4.20 0.15
N ILE A 210 11.21 5.01 -0.07
CA ILE A 210 10.70 5.93 0.96
C ILE A 210 9.56 5.25 1.70
N GLY A 211 9.76 5.04 3.00
CA GLY A 211 8.78 4.40 3.88
C GLY A 211 7.67 5.36 4.31
N HIS A 212 6.44 4.84 4.46
CA HIS A 212 5.24 5.54 4.93
C HIS A 212 5.27 7.07 4.72
N LEU A 213 5.25 7.45 3.45
CA LEU A 213 5.62 8.76 2.89
C LEU A 213 5.05 9.96 3.64
N THR A 214 3.78 9.92 4.01
CA THR A 214 3.12 11.05 4.70
C THR A 214 3.22 10.95 6.22
N GLY A 215 3.67 9.83 6.74
CA GLY A 215 3.73 9.54 8.17
C GLY A 215 2.37 9.53 8.86
N ARG A 216 1.27 9.42 8.10
CA ARG A 216 -0.09 9.37 8.63
C ARG A 216 -0.27 8.23 9.64
N ARG A 217 -1.06 8.50 10.70
CA ARG A 217 -1.62 7.48 11.58
C ARG A 217 -3.06 7.79 11.88
N LEU A 218 -3.96 6.91 11.46
CA LEU A 218 -5.40 7.09 11.61
C LEU A 218 -5.76 7.35 13.07
N SER A 219 -6.59 8.39 13.30
CA SER A 219 -7.01 8.85 14.62
C SER A 219 -5.90 9.30 15.59
N ARG A 220 -4.63 9.36 15.14
CA ARG A 220 -3.48 9.74 16.00
C ARG A 220 -2.64 10.89 15.45
N ARG A 221 -2.33 10.87 14.16
CA ARG A 221 -1.49 11.88 13.51
C ARG A 221 -1.97 12.12 12.09
N ARG A 222 -2.17 13.40 11.75
CA ARG A 222 -2.43 13.81 10.38
C ARG A 222 -1.24 13.48 9.48
N GLU A 223 -1.50 13.35 8.20
CA GLU A 223 -0.45 13.31 7.18
C GLU A 223 0.39 14.59 7.23
N ALA A 224 1.69 14.46 6.98
CA ALA A 224 2.57 15.59 6.72
C ALA A 224 2.17 16.24 5.39
N ASP A 225 2.40 17.54 5.28
CA ASP A 225 2.13 18.31 4.05
C ASP A 225 3.22 18.03 3.00
N VAL A 226 3.12 16.85 2.37
CA VAL A 226 4.05 16.37 1.34
C VAL A 226 3.44 16.61 -0.03
N ASP A 227 4.19 17.23 -0.93
CA ASP A 227 3.88 17.27 -2.35
C ASP A 227 4.16 15.88 -2.97
N VAL A 228 3.13 15.03 -2.91
CA VAL A 228 3.22 13.62 -3.33
C VAL A 228 3.54 13.52 -4.82
N GLU A 229 2.95 14.37 -5.66
CA GLU A 229 3.18 14.35 -7.11
C GLU A 229 4.65 14.66 -7.44
N ARG A 230 5.22 15.67 -6.79
CA ARG A 230 6.62 16.03 -6.97
C ARG A 230 7.58 14.95 -6.49
N VAL A 231 7.27 14.32 -5.35
CA VAL A 231 8.04 13.18 -4.82
C VAL A 231 7.94 11.99 -5.75
N ALA A 232 6.74 11.62 -6.22
CA ALA A 232 6.54 10.50 -7.12
C ALA A 232 7.27 10.70 -8.47
N ALA A 233 7.22 11.91 -9.02
CA ALA A 233 7.96 12.24 -10.23
C ALA A 233 9.48 12.05 -10.05
N ARG A 234 10.04 12.54 -8.92
CA ARG A 234 11.46 12.36 -8.65
C ARG A 234 11.84 10.92 -8.36
N ALA A 235 11.03 10.18 -7.60
CA ALA A 235 11.23 8.76 -7.33
C ALA A 235 11.27 7.94 -8.63
N ALA A 236 10.39 8.25 -9.59
CA ALA A 236 10.40 7.60 -10.91
C ALA A 236 11.70 7.88 -11.71
N GLU A 237 12.27 9.08 -11.60
CA GLU A 237 13.53 9.45 -12.28
C GLU A 237 14.75 8.72 -11.67
N THR A 238 14.77 8.53 -10.36
CA THR A 238 15.88 7.89 -9.63
C THR A 238 15.74 6.37 -9.54
N GLY A 239 14.54 5.83 -9.77
CA GLY A 239 14.22 4.42 -9.55
C GLY A 239 13.93 4.08 -8.09
N THR A 240 13.73 5.09 -7.22
CA THR A 240 13.37 4.89 -5.82
C THR A 240 11.90 4.48 -5.71
N SER A 241 11.62 3.45 -4.93
CA SER A 241 10.25 2.99 -4.67
C SER A 241 9.54 3.88 -3.64
N LEU A 242 8.22 3.96 -3.71
CA LEU A 242 7.39 4.56 -2.66
C LEU A 242 6.57 3.45 -2.00
N GLU A 243 6.55 3.43 -0.68
CA GLU A 243 5.82 2.43 0.08
C GLU A 243 4.30 2.69 0.09
N ILE A 244 3.51 1.63 -0.09
CA ILE A 244 2.12 1.58 0.35
C ILE A 244 2.09 0.79 1.66
N ASN A 245 2.16 1.49 2.79
CA ASN A 245 2.14 0.85 4.11
C ASN A 245 0.72 0.44 4.48
N SER A 246 0.44 -0.85 4.45
CA SER A 246 -0.88 -1.43 4.68
C SER A 246 -1.23 -1.67 6.15
N GLN A 247 -0.41 -1.21 7.10
CA GLN A 247 -0.77 -1.29 8.52
C GLN A 247 -2.13 -0.61 8.74
N PRO A 248 -3.09 -1.28 9.43
CA PRO A 248 -4.47 -0.78 9.54
C PRO A 248 -4.61 0.61 10.19
N ASP A 249 -3.63 1.03 10.98
CA ASP A 249 -3.60 2.35 11.58
C ASP A 249 -2.83 3.40 10.75
N ARG A 250 -2.28 3.01 9.58
CA ARG A 250 -1.58 3.90 8.64
C ARG A 250 -2.34 4.07 7.34
N LEU A 251 -2.38 3.04 6.48
CA LEU A 251 -2.84 3.11 5.09
C LEU A 251 -2.17 4.30 4.35
N ASP A 252 -0.84 4.29 4.33
CA ASP A 252 0.02 5.34 3.81
C ASP A 252 0.96 4.75 2.73
N LEU A 253 0.90 5.11 1.48
CA LEU A 253 0.01 6.09 0.87
C LEU A 253 -1.48 5.70 0.93
N ARG A 254 -2.36 6.69 0.88
CA ARG A 254 -3.78 6.47 0.72
C ARG A 254 -4.16 6.29 -0.76
N ASP A 255 -5.35 5.79 -1.02
CA ASP A 255 -5.95 5.52 -2.32
C ASP A 255 -5.81 6.66 -3.34
N ALA A 256 -6.02 7.89 -2.90
CA ALA A 256 -5.90 9.07 -3.77
C ALA A 256 -4.46 9.37 -4.25
N HIS A 257 -3.46 8.71 -3.67
CA HIS A 257 -2.03 8.92 -3.96
C HIS A 257 -1.34 7.66 -4.53
N ALA A 258 -2.01 6.50 -4.52
CA ALA A 258 -1.49 5.21 -4.98
C ALA A 258 -1.69 4.96 -6.48
#